data_493abebccbd29ede1a53616eb7c15a92
#
_entry.id   493abebccbd29ede1a53616eb7c15a92
#
_cell.length_a   1.000
_cell.length_b   1.000
_cell.length_c   1.000
_cell.angle_alpha   90.00
_cell.angle_beta   90.00
_cell.angle_gamma   90.00
#
_symmetry.space_group_name_H-M   'P 1'
#
loop_
_entity.id
_entity.type
_entity.pdbx_description
1 polymer ?
#
loop_
_entity_poly.entity_id
_entity_poly.type
_entity_poly.pdbx_seq_one_letter_code
_entity_poly.pdbx_strand_id
1 'polypeptide(L)'
;RKIMALFDEYQSRENAKHTLRAMKENARQGFWNGSRPPLGYRVVVAEERGAKLKKKLEIDPIQADKIRLIYKLALFGVDGCGPMGFKAICNHLNDNNVRTRDGGRFGIDAIHKILNRPTYKGEHHFNARDHKTKTKRPEEEHAICAVPAIVTADEFQAVQDSLRLRHASFMSPRFLAPGTLLGG
;
A
#
# COMPACT_ATOMS: atom_id res chain seq x y z
N ARG A 1 5.01 -19.68 -41.32
CA ARG A 1 4.52 -18.51 -40.53
C ARG A 1 4.14 -18.88 -39.11
N LYS A 2 3.43 -20.02 -38.84
CA LYS A 2 3.03 -20.44 -37.46
C LYS A 2 4.23 -20.77 -36.56
N ILE A 3 5.29 -21.37 -37.07
CA ILE A 3 6.51 -21.74 -36.31
C ILE A 3 7.24 -20.48 -35.83
N MET A 4 7.36 -19.45 -36.65
CA MET A 4 7.98 -18.18 -36.27
C MET A 4 7.18 -17.51 -35.16
N ALA A 5 5.85 -17.49 -35.24
CA ALA A 5 5.00 -16.89 -34.18
C ALA A 5 5.14 -17.64 -32.85
N LEU A 6 5.26 -18.96 -32.83
CA LEU A 6 5.51 -19.75 -31.62
C LEU A 6 6.89 -19.44 -31.01
N PHE A 7 7.90 -19.28 -31.86
CA PHE A 7 9.25 -18.93 -31.43
C PHE A 7 9.28 -17.52 -30.82
N ASP A 8 8.64 -16.56 -31.46
CA ASP A 8 8.52 -15.18 -30.97
C ASP A 8 7.77 -15.13 -29.63
N GLU A 9 6.70 -15.92 -29.50
CA GLU A 9 5.95 -16.02 -28.23
C GLU A 9 6.81 -16.64 -27.11
N TYR A 10 7.54 -17.70 -27.39
CA TYR A 10 8.47 -18.34 -26.46
C TYR A 10 9.55 -17.33 -26.00
N GLN A 11 10.17 -16.65 -26.96
CA GLN A 11 11.22 -15.66 -26.68
C GLN A 11 10.68 -14.49 -25.84
N SER A 12 9.48 -14.00 -26.14
CA SER A 12 8.80 -12.97 -25.36
C SER A 12 8.55 -13.42 -23.91
N ARG A 13 8.11 -14.67 -23.71
CA ARG A 13 7.89 -15.24 -22.35
C ARG A 13 9.19 -15.36 -21.57
N GLU A 14 10.27 -15.82 -22.19
CA GLU A 14 11.58 -15.90 -21.54
C GLU A 14 12.13 -14.52 -21.18
N ASN A 15 12.03 -13.56 -22.09
CA ASN A 15 12.43 -12.17 -21.82
C ASN A 15 11.64 -11.58 -20.64
N ALA A 16 10.33 -11.85 -20.54
CA ALA A 16 9.52 -11.41 -19.40
C ALA A 16 9.98 -12.03 -18.07
N LYS A 17 10.34 -13.32 -18.06
CA LYS A 17 10.89 -13.99 -16.86
C LYS A 17 12.23 -13.38 -16.43
N HIS A 18 13.15 -13.17 -17.38
CA HIS A 18 14.44 -12.55 -17.11
C HIS A 18 14.28 -11.12 -16.57
N THR A 19 13.40 -10.34 -17.17
CA THR A 19 13.09 -8.97 -16.71
C THR A 19 12.54 -8.98 -15.30
N LEU A 20 11.55 -9.84 -15.00
CA LEU A 20 10.97 -9.96 -13.67
C LEU A 20 12.01 -10.37 -12.62
N ARG A 21 12.88 -11.34 -12.95
CA ARG A 21 13.97 -11.76 -12.07
C ARG A 21 14.92 -10.60 -11.76
N ALA A 22 15.33 -9.85 -12.77
CA ALA A 22 16.18 -8.69 -12.60
C ALA A 22 15.51 -7.58 -11.75
N MET A 23 14.21 -7.37 -11.93
CA MET A 23 13.44 -6.40 -11.12
C MET A 23 13.29 -6.86 -9.66
N LYS A 24 13.07 -8.16 -9.41
CA LYS A 24 13.02 -8.71 -8.04
C LYS A 24 14.37 -8.53 -7.35
N GLU A 25 15.48 -8.81 -8.04
CA GLU A 25 16.82 -8.63 -7.50
C GLU A 25 17.12 -7.15 -7.21
N ASN A 26 16.72 -6.26 -8.11
CA ASN A 26 16.82 -4.82 -7.92
C ASN A 26 16.05 -4.36 -6.66
N ALA A 27 14.84 -4.90 -6.44
CA ALA A 27 14.05 -4.60 -5.24
C ALA A 27 14.71 -5.11 -3.95
N ARG A 28 15.29 -6.32 -3.95
CA ARG A 28 16.03 -6.88 -2.80
C ARG A 28 17.25 -6.02 -2.41
N GLN A 29 17.88 -5.39 -3.40
CA GLN A 29 18.97 -4.43 -3.19
C GLN A 29 18.49 -3.05 -2.71
N GLY A 30 17.21 -2.88 -2.43
CA GLY A 30 16.61 -1.63 -1.95
C GLY A 30 16.38 -0.57 -3.02
N PHE A 31 16.43 -0.94 -4.32
CA PHE A 31 16.18 0.00 -5.40
C PHE A 31 14.71 0.01 -5.84
N TRP A 32 14.22 1.19 -6.17
CA TRP A 32 12.86 1.41 -6.62
C TRP A 32 12.66 1.07 -8.11
N ASN A 33 11.70 0.23 -8.41
CA ASN A 33 11.41 -0.25 -9.77
C ASN A 33 10.46 0.66 -10.57
N GLY A 34 10.57 1.95 -10.44
CA GLY A 34 10.11 2.91 -11.45
C GLY A 34 8.65 3.32 -11.48
N SER A 35 7.75 2.78 -10.67
CA SER A 35 6.37 3.28 -10.60
C SER A 35 6.27 4.59 -9.80
N ARG A 36 5.10 5.25 -9.84
CA ARG A 36 4.85 6.44 -9.02
C ARG A 36 5.04 6.11 -7.53
N PRO A 37 5.86 6.89 -6.77
CA PRO A 37 6.11 6.61 -5.37
C PRO A 37 4.83 6.80 -4.53
N PRO A 38 4.69 6.05 -3.42
CA PRO A 38 3.62 6.28 -2.45
C PRO A 38 3.63 7.71 -1.90
N LEU A 39 2.50 8.18 -1.38
CA LEU A 39 2.44 9.46 -0.66
C LEU A 39 3.44 9.41 0.52
N GLY A 40 4.12 10.50 0.80
CA GLY A 40 5.17 10.55 1.83
C GLY A 40 6.58 10.28 1.32
N TYR A 41 6.73 9.83 0.06
CA TYR A 41 8.03 9.53 -0.52
C TYR A 41 8.27 10.26 -1.83
N ARG A 42 9.52 10.56 -2.11
CA ARG A 42 10.05 11.00 -3.41
C ARG A 42 11.05 9.99 -3.95
N VAL A 43 11.24 9.98 -5.27
CA VAL A 43 12.23 9.13 -5.93
C VAL A 43 13.49 9.93 -6.14
N VAL A 44 14.63 9.39 -5.70
CA VAL A 44 15.95 9.98 -5.90
C VAL A 44 16.85 9.01 -6.65
N VAL A 45 17.79 9.54 -7.42
CA VAL A 45 18.86 8.75 -8.04
C VAL A 45 19.88 8.44 -6.94
N ALA A 46 20.08 7.15 -6.68
CA ALA A 46 20.99 6.68 -5.64
C ALA A 46 22.35 6.24 -6.21
N GLU A 47 22.34 5.71 -7.44
CA GLU A 47 23.55 5.13 -8.04
C GLU A 47 23.43 5.13 -9.56
N GLU A 48 24.53 5.36 -10.25
CA GLU A 48 24.66 5.21 -11.69
C GLU A 48 25.48 3.95 -12.00
N ARG A 49 24.89 3.03 -12.77
CA ARG A 49 25.57 1.82 -13.25
C ARG A 49 25.60 1.83 -14.77
N GLY A 50 26.67 2.38 -15.37
CA GLY A 50 26.76 2.62 -16.79
C GLY A 50 25.62 3.55 -17.26
N ALA A 51 24.87 3.16 -18.26
CA ALA A 51 23.74 3.95 -18.77
C ALA A 51 22.44 3.84 -17.93
N LYS A 52 22.44 3.08 -16.82
CA LYS A 52 21.25 2.84 -16.00
C LYS A 52 21.31 3.58 -14.68
N LEU A 53 20.28 4.40 -14.42
CA LEU A 53 20.11 5.09 -13.14
C LEU A 53 19.36 4.19 -12.16
N LYS A 54 19.98 3.87 -11.03
CA LYS A 54 19.36 3.18 -9.90
C LYS A 54 18.68 4.20 -8.99
N LYS A 55 17.41 3.98 -8.70
CA LYS A 55 16.57 4.90 -7.94
C LYS A 55 16.22 4.31 -6.57
N LYS A 56 16.09 5.17 -5.56
CA LYS A 56 15.60 4.80 -4.23
C LYS A 56 14.46 5.70 -3.81
N LEU A 57 13.68 5.24 -2.83
CA LEU A 57 12.70 6.08 -2.16
C LEU A 57 13.37 6.85 -1.02
N GLU A 58 13.09 8.14 -0.95
CA GLU A 58 13.46 9.02 0.14
C GLU A 58 12.19 9.65 0.73
N ILE A 59 12.20 9.96 2.02
CA ILE A 59 11.07 10.62 2.68
C ILE A 59 10.95 12.06 2.15
N ASP A 60 9.75 12.43 1.74
CA ASP A 60 9.36 13.81 1.47
C ASP A 60 8.75 14.39 2.76
N PRO A 61 9.42 15.33 3.46
CA PRO A 61 8.99 15.79 4.78
C PRO A 61 7.54 16.29 4.80
N ILE A 62 7.18 17.13 3.83
CA ILE A 62 5.84 17.73 3.75
C ILE A 62 4.75 16.68 3.56
N GLN A 63 5.02 15.66 2.77
CA GLN A 63 4.07 14.58 2.52
C GLN A 63 4.08 13.54 3.65
N ALA A 64 5.23 13.32 4.28
CA ALA A 64 5.36 12.40 5.40
C ALA A 64 4.57 12.88 6.62
N ASP A 65 4.52 14.18 6.88
CA ASP A 65 3.72 14.74 7.96
C ASP A 65 2.21 14.46 7.78
N LYS A 66 1.73 14.44 6.54
CA LYS A 66 0.35 14.00 6.26
C LYS A 66 0.13 12.53 6.64
N ILE A 67 1.11 11.67 6.37
CA ILE A 67 1.04 10.25 6.77
C ILE A 67 1.04 10.12 8.28
N ARG A 68 1.94 10.79 8.98
CA ARG A 68 1.99 10.80 10.46
C ARG A 68 0.67 11.30 11.06
N LEU A 69 0.08 12.35 10.49
CA LEU A 69 -1.23 12.85 10.90
C LEU A 69 -2.32 11.79 10.72
N ILE A 70 -2.35 11.08 9.58
CA ILE A 70 -3.34 10.02 9.32
C ILE A 70 -3.21 8.89 10.36
N TYR A 71 -1.98 8.46 10.68
CA TYR A 71 -1.73 7.45 11.72
C TYR A 71 -2.12 7.94 13.11
N LYS A 72 -1.79 9.18 13.47
CA LYS A 72 -2.20 9.80 14.73
C LYS A 72 -3.73 9.84 14.88
N LEU A 73 -4.45 10.26 13.85
CA LEU A 73 -5.92 10.25 13.84
C LEU A 73 -6.50 8.83 13.94
N ALA A 74 -5.87 7.85 13.30
CA ALA A 74 -6.31 6.46 13.37
C ALA A 74 -6.14 5.85 14.76
N LEU A 75 -5.11 6.25 15.53
CA LEU A 75 -4.80 5.75 16.86
C LEU A 75 -5.48 6.53 17.98
N PHE A 76 -5.41 7.85 17.92
CA PHE A 76 -5.80 8.72 19.04
C PHE A 76 -6.98 9.65 18.71
N GLY A 77 -7.29 9.83 17.42
CA GLY A 77 -8.32 10.78 16.97
C GLY A 77 -7.89 12.24 17.09
N VAL A 78 -8.88 13.13 17.05
CA VAL A 78 -8.71 14.56 17.30
C VAL A 78 -8.66 14.77 18.80
N ASP A 79 -7.65 15.47 19.28
CA ASP A 79 -7.45 15.84 20.70
C ASP A 79 -7.57 14.67 21.70
N GLY A 80 -7.25 13.45 21.25
CA GLY A 80 -7.31 12.27 22.11
C GLY A 80 -8.72 11.69 22.33
N CYS A 81 -9.72 12.14 21.55
CA CYS A 81 -11.12 11.66 21.66
C CYS A 81 -11.32 10.19 21.24
N GLY A 82 -10.24 9.48 20.94
CA GLY A 82 -10.25 8.06 20.56
C GLY A 82 -10.12 7.80 19.06
N PRO A 83 -9.81 6.56 18.69
CA PRO A 83 -9.45 6.21 17.33
C PRO A 83 -10.52 6.52 16.29
N MET A 84 -10.16 7.15 15.18
CA MET A 84 -11.08 7.50 14.09
C MET A 84 -11.16 6.41 13.02
N GLY A 85 -12.35 6.26 12.40
CA GLY A 85 -12.56 5.40 11.23
C GLY A 85 -12.14 6.09 9.92
N PHE A 86 -11.98 5.31 8.85
CA PHE A 86 -11.54 5.82 7.53
C PHE A 86 -12.32 7.02 7.03
N LYS A 87 -13.67 7.00 7.13
CA LYS A 87 -14.55 8.08 6.69
C LYS A 87 -14.34 9.35 7.53
N ALA A 88 -14.21 9.20 8.85
CA ALA A 88 -13.99 10.32 9.76
C ALA A 88 -12.62 10.98 9.50
N ILE A 89 -11.56 10.19 9.33
CA ILE A 89 -10.23 10.69 8.96
C ILE A 89 -10.28 11.43 7.61
N CYS A 90 -10.95 10.84 6.61
CA CYS A 90 -11.10 11.41 5.29
C CYS A 90 -11.77 12.80 5.36
N ASN A 91 -12.90 12.91 6.09
CA ASN A 91 -13.61 14.15 6.27
C ASN A 91 -12.73 15.18 6.99
N HIS A 92 -12.14 14.81 8.14
CA HIS A 92 -11.27 15.68 8.92
C HIS A 92 -10.13 16.29 8.08
N LEU A 93 -9.43 15.47 7.27
CA LEU A 93 -8.38 15.95 6.39
C LEU A 93 -8.90 16.94 5.34
N ASN A 94 -10.03 16.61 4.72
CA ASN A 94 -10.62 17.44 3.66
C ASN A 94 -11.16 18.78 4.20
N ASP A 95 -11.74 18.79 5.40
CA ASP A 95 -12.30 19.98 6.05
C ASP A 95 -11.17 20.91 6.53
N ASN A 96 -10.03 20.34 6.94
CA ASN A 96 -8.82 21.09 7.28
C ASN A 96 -7.93 21.41 6.06
N ASN A 97 -8.46 21.31 4.84
CA ASN A 97 -7.73 21.60 3.60
C ASN A 97 -6.43 20.80 3.40
N VAL A 98 -6.26 19.66 4.06
CA VAL A 98 -5.16 18.74 3.78
C VAL A 98 -5.44 18.05 2.45
N ARG A 99 -4.51 18.18 1.49
CA ARG A 99 -4.69 17.70 0.12
C ARG A 99 -3.71 16.58 -0.22
N THR A 100 -4.06 15.76 -1.21
CA THR A 100 -3.17 14.75 -1.78
C THR A 100 -1.98 15.41 -2.48
N ARG A 101 -1.05 14.60 -2.98
CA ARG A 101 0.10 15.10 -3.77
C ARG A 101 -0.31 15.98 -4.96
N ASP A 102 -1.43 15.66 -5.59
CA ASP A 102 -1.93 16.33 -6.79
C ASP A 102 -2.91 17.47 -6.46
N GLY A 103 -3.00 17.89 -5.19
CA GLY A 103 -3.91 18.93 -4.75
C GLY A 103 -5.37 18.50 -4.61
N GLY A 104 -5.70 17.24 -4.90
CA GLY A 104 -7.06 16.71 -4.77
C GLY A 104 -7.46 16.40 -3.33
N ARG A 105 -8.77 16.15 -3.13
CA ARG A 105 -9.31 15.67 -1.84
C ARG A 105 -8.91 14.22 -1.57
N PHE A 106 -8.77 13.85 -0.31
CA PHE A 106 -8.62 12.45 0.07
C PHE A 106 -9.93 11.70 -0.12
N GLY A 107 -9.85 10.48 -0.66
CA GLY A 107 -10.95 9.51 -0.68
C GLY A 107 -10.77 8.47 0.42
N ILE A 108 -11.86 7.82 0.83
CA ILE A 108 -11.86 6.77 1.86
C ILE A 108 -10.92 5.60 1.47
N ASP A 109 -10.93 5.21 0.19
CA ASP A 109 -10.04 4.17 -0.35
C ASP A 109 -8.55 4.54 -0.25
N ALA A 110 -8.21 5.82 -0.41
CA ALA A 110 -6.84 6.31 -0.23
C ALA A 110 -6.39 6.15 1.23
N ILE A 111 -7.23 6.52 2.20
CA ILE A 111 -6.94 6.34 3.63
C ILE A 111 -6.80 4.86 3.97
N HIS A 112 -7.71 4.01 3.49
CA HIS A 112 -7.62 2.57 3.67
C HIS A 112 -6.29 2.00 3.13
N LYS A 113 -5.89 2.40 1.92
CA LYS A 113 -4.62 1.98 1.31
C LYS A 113 -3.40 2.48 2.09
N ILE A 114 -3.45 3.71 2.63
CA ILE A 114 -2.36 4.28 3.43
C ILE A 114 -2.19 3.46 4.72
N LEU A 115 -3.25 3.26 5.49
CA LEU A 115 -3.17 2.56 6.78
C LEU A 115 -2.80 1.07 6.66
N ASN A 116 -3.05 0.44 5.50
CA ASN A 116 -2.74 -0.98 5.27
C ASN A 116 -1.43 -1.23 4.48
N ARG A 117 -0.69 -0.19 4.13
CA ARG A 117 0.51 -0.35 3.30
C ARG A 117 1.77 -0.53 4.14
N PRO A 118 2.45 -1.71 4.08
CA PRO A 118 3.67 -1.97 4.84
C PRO A 118 4.84 -1.03 4.53
N THR A 119 4.82 -0.36 3.38
CA THR A 119 5.85 0.60 2.97
C THR A 119 6.10 1.69 4.03
N TYR A 120 5.08 2.08 4.79
CA TYR A 120 5.21 3.13 5.80
C TYR A 120 5.97 2.69 7.06
N LYS A 121 6.00 1.37 7.36
CA LYS A 121 6.87 0.80 8.41
C LYS A 121 8.28 0.43 7.91
N GLY A 122 8.59 0.68 6.63
CA GLY A 122 9.91 0.42 6.05
C GLY A 122 10.02 -0.75 5.08
N GLU A 123 8.94 -1.45 4.77
CA GLU A 123 8.93 -2.65 3.92
C GLU A 123 8.06 -2.48 2.68
N HIS A 124 8.66 -2.30 1.52
CA HIS A 124 7.90 -2.27 0.28
C HIS A 124 7.89 -3.65 -0.39
N HIS A 125 6.71 -4.24 -0.54
CA HIS A 125 6.53 -5.54 -1.18
C HIS A 125 6.38 -5.36 -2.70
N PHE A 126 7.45 -5.66 -3.44
CA PHE A 126 7.44 -5.70 -4.89
C PHE A 126 6.85 -7.04 -5.39
N ASN A 127 6.09 -7.00 -6.47
CA ASN A 127 5.42 -8.17 -7.09
C ASN A 127 4.38 -8.87 -6.20
N ALA A 128 3.76 -8.14 -5.27
CA ALA A 128 2.78 -8.69 -4.34
C ALA A 128 1.42 -9.05 -4.99
N ARG A 129 1.14 -8.54 -6.18
CA ARG A 129 -0.10 -8.82 -6.92
C ARG A 129 0.18 -9.15 -8.37
N ASP A 130 -0.59 -10.05 -8.92
CA ASP A 130 -0.61 -10.28 -10.35
C ASP A 130 -1.32 -9.11 -11.05
N HIS A 131 -0.72 -8.59 -12.12
CA HIS A 131 -1.26 -7.43 -12.83
C HIS A 131 -2.52 -7.77 -13.63
N LYS A 132 -2.61 -9.00 -14.17
CA LYS A 132 -3.72 -9.44 -15.02
C LYS A 132 -4.93 -9.85 -14.18
N THR A 133 -4.71 -10.74 -13.21
CA THR A 133 -5.79 -11.32 -12.39
C THR A 133 -6.15 -10.49 -11.16
N LYS A 134 -5.32 -9.49 -10.79
CA LYS A 134 -5.43 -8.69 -9.56
C LYS A 134 -5.36 -9.50 -8.25
N THR A 135 -5.08 -10.79 -8.35
CA THR A 135 -4.94 -11.68 -7.20
C THR A 135 -3.64 -11.42 -6.44
N LYS A 136 -3.63 -11.67 -5.15
CA LYS A 136 -2.39 -11.68 -4.37
C LYS A 136 -1.54 -12.88 -4.79
N ARG A 137 -0.24 -12.65 -4.97
CA ARG A 137 0.74 -13.71 -5.17
C ARG A 137 1.16 -14.29 -3.82
N PRO A 138 1.66 -15.53 -3.78
CA PRO A 138 2.28 -16.10 -2.58
C PRO A 138 3.40 -15.19 -2.06
N GLU A 139 3.57 -15.14 -0.74
CA GLU A 139 4.58 -14.26 -0.11
C GLU A 139 6.01 -14.60 -0.53
N GLU A 140 6.28 -15.86 -0.83
CA GLU A 140 7.56 -16.35 -1.37
C GLU A 140 7.94 -15.70 -2.71
N GLU A 141 6.96 -15.30 -3.51
CA GLU A 141 7.18 -14.60 -4.77
C GLU A 141 7.42 -13.10 -4.61
N HIS A 142 7.18 -12.55 -3.43
CA HIS A 142 7.42 -11.14 -3.16
C HIS A 142 8.91 -10.86 -3.05
N ALA A 143 9.34 -9.70 -3.54
CA ALA A 143 10.64 -9.16 -3.21
C ALA A 143 10.45 -7.98 -2.25
N ILE A 144 11.03 -8.08 -1.06
CA ILE A 144 10.97 -7.00 -0.08
C ILE A 144 12.07 -6.00 -0.42
N CYS A 145 11.66 -4.75 -0.61
CA CYS A 145 12.54 -3.61 -0.79
C CYS A 145 12.54 -2.80 0.50
N ALA A 146 13.69 -2.70 1.15
CA ALA A 146 13.87 -1.85 2.32
C ALA A 146 13.75 -0.37 1.91
N VAL A 147 12.92 0.38 2.62
CA VAL A 147 12.68 1.81 2.40
C VAL A 147 12.71 2.56 3.74
N PRO A 148 13.00 3.86 3.77
CA PRO A 148 12.94 4.63 5.01
C PRO A 148 11.54 4.57 5.62
N ALA A 149 11.43 4.24 6.92
CA ALA A 149 10.14 4.19 7.62
C ALA A 149 9.65 5.60 7.97
N ILE A 150 8.36 5.88 7.75
CA ILE A 150 7.71 7.14 8.16
C ILE A 150 7.07 7.01 9.53
N VAL A 151 6.58 5.81 9.86
CA VAL A 151 5.97 5.46 11.15
C VAL A 151 6.73 4.27 11.73
N THR A 152 6.65 4.10 13.04
CA THR A 152 7.29 2.96 13.71
C THR A 152 6.52 1.65 13.42
N ALA A 153 7.19 0.52 13.59
CA ALA A 153 6.56 -0.79 13.43
C ALA A 153 5.42 -0.97 14.44
N ASP A 154 5.60 -0.44 15.67
CA ASP A 154 4.61 -0.52 16.75
C ASP A 154 3.35 0.31 16.43
N GLU A 155 3.52 1.55 15.92
CA GLU A 155 2.39 2.38 15.46
C GLU A 155 1.63 1.70 14.32
N PHE A 156 2.35 1.13 13.35
CA PHE A 156 1.72 0.38 12.27
C PHE A 156 0.92 -0.81 12.80
N GLN A 157 1.50 -1.61 13.71
CA GLN A 157 0.84 -2.77 14.29
C GLN A 157 -0.38 -2.36 15.12
N ALA A 158 -0.27 -1.34 15.95
CA ALA A 158 -1.40 -0.81 16.74
C ALA A 158 -2.58 -0.39 15.85
N VAL A 159 -2.31 0.23 14.69
CA VAL A 159 -3.35 0.56 13.71
C VAL A 159 -3.99 -0.72 13.15
N GLN A 160 -3.18 -1.74 12.77
CA GLN A 160 -3.71 -3.00 12.25
C GLN A 160 -4.61 -3.70 13.28
N ASP A 161 -4.23 -3.73 14.54
CA ASP A 161 -5.01 -4.34 15.62
C ASP A 161 -6.32 -3.57 15.86
N SER A 162 -6.27 -2.24 15.88
CA SER A 162 -7.47 -1.39 15.96
C SER A 162 -8.44 -1.65 14.78
N LEU A 163 -7.92 -1.83 13.57
CA LEU A 163 -8.74 -2.12 12.39
C LEU A 163 -9.36 -3.53 12.47
N ARG A 164 -8.63 -4.53 12.97
CA ARG A 164 -9.14 -5.90 13.18
C ARG A 164 -10.26 -5.93 14.21
N LEU A 165 -10.09 -5.25 15.34
CA LEU A 165 -11.11 -5.16 16.38
C LEU A 165 -12.40 -4.53 15.88
N ARG A 166 -12.31 -3.46 15.09
CA ARG A 166 -13.47 -2.81 14.47
C ARG A 166 -14.17 -3.72 13.46
N HIS A 167 -13.40 -4.44 12.65
CA HIS A 167 -13.98 -5.40 11.71
C HIS A 167 -14.72 -6.53 12.44
N ALA A 168 -14.16 -7.07 13.50
CA ALA A 168 -14.79 -8.10 14.31
C ALA A 168 -16.09 -7.61 14.99
N SER A 169 -16.10 -6.37 15.51
CA SER A 169 -17.30 -5.77 16.11
C SER A 169 -18.41 -5.47 15.11
N PHE A 170 -18.05 -5.17 13.85
CA PHE A 170 -19.02 -4.91 12.79
C PHE A 170 -19.61 -6.20 12.19
N MET A 171 -18.86 -7.31 12.28
CA MET A 171 -19.28 -8.66 11.89
C MET A 171 -19.94 -9.42 13.04
N SER A 172 -20.51 -8.73 14.03
CA SER A 172 -21.42 -9.34 14.99
C SER A 172 -22.42 -10.19 14.22
N PRO A 173 -22.62 -11.48 14.61
CA PRO A 173 -23.54 -12.35 13.87
C PRO A 173 -24.86 -11.63 13.74
N ARG A 174 -25.35 -11.48 12.51
CA ARG A 174 -26.74 -11.08 12.31
C ARG A 174 -27.55 -12.12 13.09
N PHE A 175 -28.16 -11.70 14.18
CA PHE A 175 -29.20 -12.46 14.84
C PHE A 175 -30.23 -12.69 13.74
N LEU A 176 -30.25 -13.89 13.18
CA LEU A 176 -31.40 -14.36 12.44
C LEU A 176 -32.50 -14.37 13.47
N ALA A 177 -33.29 -13.33 13.50
CA ALA A 177 -34.50 -13.35 14.31
C ALA A 177 -35.20 -14.68 14.00
N PRO A 178 -35.47 -15.53 15.01
CA PRO A 178 -36.24 -16.74 14.79
C PRO A 178 -37.49 -16.31 14.08
N GLY A 179 -37.80 -16.95 12.93
CA GLY A 179 -38.86 -16.56 12.03
C GLY A 179 -40.11 -16.16 12.79
N THR A 180 -40.59 -14.96 12.47
CA THR A 180 -41.91 -14.50 12.91
C THR A 180 -42.89 -15.50 12.33
N LEU A 181 -43.37 -16.44 13.18
CA LEU A 181 -44.53 -17.24 12.90
C LEU A 181 -45.68 -16.24 12.67
N LEU A 182 -46.04 -16.07 11.43
CA LEU A 182 -47.32 -15.46 11.05
C LEU A 182 -48.37 -16.43 11.61
N GLY A 183 -48.87 -16.13 12.79
CA GLY A 183 -50.13 -16.67 13.27
C GLY A 183 -51.23 -16.16 12.38
N GLY A 184 -52.02 -17.11 11.86
CA GLY A 184 -53.15 -16.88 10.98
C GLY A 184 -54.30 -16.06 11.58
#